data_efb841b0b43a2be83a6ad3c89250ea1c
#
_entry.id   efb841b0b43a2be83a6ad3c89250ea1c
#
_cell.length_a   1.000
_cell.length_b   1.000
_cell.length_c   1.000
_cell.angle_alpha   90.00
_cell.angle_beta   90.00
_cell.angle_gamma   90.00
#
_symmetry.space_group_name_H-M   'P 1'
#
loop_
_entity.id
_entity.type
_entity.pdbx_description
1 polymer ?
#
loop_
_entity_poly.entity_id
_entity_poly.type
_entity_poly.pdbx_seq_one_letter_code
_entity_poly.pdbx_strand_id
1 'polypeptide(L)'
;MSFYKNKQFAFTLIELMIIVVIISLLAGIAYPSYQEIVMKSRRVDAKGALIGLENAMERHFTESNTYLGAGTVGGNTGAPTVFFASSPTQGSVVYYQLTISAVTATSYSLAATPTGLQANDKCGILTLTSVGVKDIVDEANGVTVGNCW
;
A
#
# COMPACT_ATOMS: atom_id res chain seq x y z
N MET A 1 -57.89 -27.38 22.05
CA MET A 1 -56.80 -26.68 21.40
C MET A 1 -55.98 -26.02 22.48
N SER A 2 -54.77 -26.56 22.78
CA SER A 2 -53.91 -26.05 23.85
C SER A 2 -52.89 -25.08 23.21
N PHE A 3 -53.00 -23.79 23.49
CA PHE A 3 -52.05 -22.79 23.03
C PHE A 3 -50.77 -22.87 23.89
N TYR A 4 -49.68 -23.35 23.32
CA TYR A 4 -48.35 -23.26 23.91
C TYR A 4 -47.96 -21.80 24.00
N LYS A 5 -47.96 -21.24 25.20
CA LYS A 5 -47.49 -19.87 25.49
C LYS A 5 -45.96 -19.88 25.51
N ASN A 6 -45.35 -19.53 24.37
CA ASN A 6 -43.88 -19.34 24.32
C ASN A 6 -43.48 -18.23 25.30
N LYS A 7 -42.68 -18.57 26.31
CA LYS A 7 -42.05 -17.59 27.20
C LYS A 7 -41.02 -16.85 26.37
N GLN A 8 -41.29 -15.60 26.02
CA GLN A 8 -40.27 -14.69 25.46
C GLN A 8 -39.37 -14.23 26.61
N PHE A 9 -38.12 -14.60 26.55
CA PHE A 9 -37.07 -14.05 27.41
C PHE A 9 -36.72 -12.66 26.88
N ALA A 10 -37.02 -11.61 27.64
CA ALA A 10 -36.59 -10.25 27.34
C ALA A 10 -35.21 -10.01 27.96
N PHE A 11 -34.31 -9.42 27.19
CA PHE A 11 -33.00 -9.00 27.68
C PHE A 11 -33.14 -7.94 28.78
N THR A 12 -32.35 -8.04 29.81
CA THR A 12 -32.28 -7.00 30.83
C THR A 12 -31.40 -5.84 30.37
N LEU A 13 -31.68 -4.63 30.87
CA LEU A 13 -30.90 -3.44 30.55
C LEU A 13 -29.44 -3.60 30.99
N ILE A 14 -29.18 -4.22 32.12
CA ILE A 14 -27.83 -4.48 32.65
C ILE A 14 -27.04 -5.44 31.72
N GLU A 15 -27.68 -6.46 31.18
CA GLU A 15 -27.07 -7.41 30.27
C GLU A 15 -26.64 -6.72 28.97
N LEU A 16 -27.45 -5.81 28.45
CA LEU A 16 -27.13 -5.03 27.27
C LEU A 16 -25.96 -4.06 27.55
N MET A 17 -25.93 -3.42 28.72
CA MET A 17 -24.83 -2.55 29.14
C MET A 17 -23.50 -3.29 29.23
N ILE A 18 -23.48 -4.50 29.80
CA ILE A 18 -22.27 -5.33 29.91
C ILE A 18 -21.77 -5.71 28.51
N ILE A 19 -22.65 -6.11 27.61
CA ILE A 19 -22.29 -6.46 26.22
C ILE A 19 -21.63 -5.27 25.51
N VAL A 20 -22.21 -4.08 25.59
CA VAL A 20 -21.69 -2.87 24.97
C VAL A 20 -20.30 -2.50 25.53
N VAL A 21 -20.09 -2.62 26.83
CA VAL A 21 -18.79 -2.38 27.48
C VAL A 21 -17.73 -3.36 26.96
N ILE A 22 -18.05 -4.65 26.88
CA ILE A 22 -17.11 -5.67 26.38
C ILE A 22 -16.76 -5.41 24.91
N ILE A 23 -17.76 -5.13 24.07
CA ILE A 23 -17.53 -4.82 22.63
C ILE A 23 -16.66 -3.57 22.50
N SER A 24 -16.89 -2.53 23.29
CA SER A 24 -16.12 -1.29 23.24
C SER A 24 -14.64 -1.51 23.60
N LEU A 25 -14.36 -2.33 24.61
CA LEU A 25 -13.00 -2.70 24.99
C LEU A 25 -12.28 -3.51 23.90
N LEU A 26 -12.96 -4.48 23.31
CA LEU A 26 -12.40 -5.29 22.21
C LEU A 26 -12.17 -4.45 20.94
N ALA A 27 -13.11 -3.58 20.58
CA ALA A 27 -12.98 -2.69 19.44
C ALA A 27 -11.78 -1.72 19.58
N GLY A 28 -11.52 -1.23 20.80
CA GLY A 28 -10.39 -0.34 21.09
C GLY A 28 -9.03 -0.95 20.78
N ILE A 29 -8.89 -2.27 20.88
CA ILE A 29 -7.65 -2.99 20.56
C ILE A 29 -7.64 -3.49 19.12
N ALA A 30 -8.77 -4.01 18.65
CA ALA A 30 -8.86 -4.62 17.32
C ALA A 30 -8.75 -3.61 16.17
N TYR A 31 -9.30 -2.40 16.33
CA TYR A 31 -9.35 -1.41 15.26
C TYR A 31 -7.95 -0.92 14.80
N PRO A 32 -7.02 -0.49 15.69
CA PRO A 32 -5.68 -0.09 15.24
C PRO A 32 -4.88 -1.24 14.64
N SER A 33 -5.04 -2.45 15.17
CA SER A 33 -4.39 -3.64 14.62
C SER A 33 -4.87 -3.95 13.20
N TYR A 34 -6.16 -3.84 12.95
CA TYR A 34 -6.74 -4.02 11.62
C TYR A 34 -6.22 -3.00 10.61
N GLN A 35 -6.12 -1.73 10.99
CA GLN A 35 -5.57 -0.70 10.11
C GLN A 35 -4.13 -0.99 9.68
N GLU A 36 -3.28 -1.43 10.61
CA GLU A 36 -1.89 -1.80 10.30
C GLU A 36 -1.83 -2.97 9.29
N ILE A 37 -2.68 -3.97 9.44
CA ILE A 37 -2.77 -5.10 8.50
C ILE A 37 -3.18 -4.62 7.11
N VAL A 38 -4.16 -3.73 7.03
CA VAL A 38 -4.62 -3.16 5.75
C VAL A 38 -3.50 -2.35 5.08
N MET A 39 -2.80 -1.49 5.83
CA MET A 39 -1.67 -0.72 5.30
C MET A 39 -0.55 -1.64 4.80
N LYS A 40 -0.26 -2.71 5.55
CA LYS A 40 0.73 -3.73 5.14
C LYS A 40 0.33 -4.44 3.85
N SER A 41 -0.94 -4.80 3.68
CA SER A 41 -1.44 -5.41 2.44
C SER A 41 -1.25 -4.48 1.23
N ARG A 42 -1.66 -3.21 1.36
CA ARG A 42 -1.48 -2.21 0.30
C ARG A 42 -0.01 -1.98 -0.05
N ARG A 43 0.88 -2.06 0.93
CA ARG A 43 2.33 -1.97 0.73
C ARG A 43 2.86 -3.17 -0.07
N VAL A 44 2.33 -4.37 0.18
CA VAL A 44 2.68 -5.56 -0.63
C VAL A 44 2.27 -5.37 -2.09
N ASP A 45 1.09 -4.81 -2.35
CA ASP A 45 0.64 -4.48 -3.70
C ASP A 45 1.58 -3.45 -4.37
N ALA A 46 2.02 -2.43 -3.63
CA ALA A 46 2.96 -1.43 -4.13
C ALA A 46 4.33 -2.02 -4.48
N LYS A 47 4.85 -2.95 -3.66
CA LYS A 47 6.09 -3.68 -3.97
C LYS A 47 5.94 -4.50 -5.25
N GLY A 48 4.83 -5.21 -5.40
CA GLY A 48 4.52 -5.96 -6.64
C GLY A 48 4.47 -5.04 -7.86
N ALA A 49 3.88 -3.87 -7.71
CA ALA A 49 3.81 -2.87 -8.76
C ALA A 49 5.18 -2.26 -9.11
N LEU A 50 6.07 -2.01 -8.11
CA LEU A 50 7.45 -1.58 -8.34
C LEU A 50 8.26 -2.63 -9.10
N ILE A 51 8.13 -3.92 -8.75
CA ILE A 51 8.77 -5.02 -9.49
C ILE A 51 8.20 -5.12 -10.92
N GLY A 52 6.90 -4.90 -11.09
CA GLY A 52 6.29 -4.83 -12.42
C GLY A 52 6.85 -3.67 -13.26
N LEU A 53 7.05 -2.51 -12.67
CA LEU A 53 7.67 -1.36 -13.31
C LEU A 53 9.15 -1.63 -13.64
N GLU A 54 9.91 -2.25 -12.72
CA GLU A 54 11.28 -2.72 -12.98
C GLU A 54 11.34 -3.58 -14.24
N ASN A 55 10.51 -4.61 -14.33
CA ASN A 55 10.44 -5.47 -15.51
C ASN A 55 10.06 -4.70 -16.80
N ALA A 56 9.23 -3.67 -16.69
CA ALA A 56 8.88 -2.82 -17.83
C ALA A 56 10.08 -1.95 -18.27
N MET A 57 10.86 -1.43 -17.32
CA MET A 57 12.11 -0.68 -17.61
C MET A 57 13.13 -1.57 -18.30
N GLU A 58 13.30 -2.82 -17.88
CA GLU A 58 14.21 -3.78 -18.54
C GLU A 58 13.78 -4.11 -19.97
N ARG A 59 12.48 -4.26 -20.23
CA ARG A 59 11.95 -4.41 -21.59
C ARG A 59 12.24 -3.17 -22.44
N HIS A 60 11.96 -1.99 -21.88
CA HIS A 60 12.25 -0.72 -22.57
C HIS A 60 13.74 -0.62 -22.94
N PHE A 61 14.63 -0.99 -22.05
CA PHE A 61 16.07 -1.03 -22.34
C PHE A 61 16.41 -2.04 -23.45
N THR A 62 15.79 -3.20 -23.46
CA THR A 62 16.01 -4.21 -24.50
C THR A 62 15.62 -3.70 -25.89
N GLU A 63 14.58 -2.88 -25.97
CA GLU A 63 14.06 -2.33 -27.24
C GLU A 63 14.81 -1.07 -27.70
N SER A 64 15.17 -0.18 -26.75
CA SER A 64 15.73 1.15 -27.05
C SER A 64 17.23 1.27 -26.75
N ASN A 65 17.85 0.28 -26.08
CA ASN A 65 19.21 0.27 -25.58
C ASN A 65 19.52 1.45 -24.62
N THR A 66 18.50 1.97 -23.95
CA THR A 66 18.59 3.03 -22.95
C THR A 66 17.37 3.01 -22.02
N TYR A 67 17.51 3.46 -20.77
CA TYR A 67 16.38 3.69 -19.88
C TYR A 67 15.73 5.07 -20.06
N LEU A 68 16.34 5.95 -20.83
CA LEU A 68 15.77 7.26 -21.14
C LEU A 68 14.50 7.11 -22.01
N GLY A 69 13.56 8.03 -21.87
CA GLY A 69 12.32 8.02 -22.64
C GLY A 69 11.14 7.31 -21.97
N ALA A 70 11.35 6.74 -20.77
CA ALA A 70 10.32 5.94 -20.09
C ALA A 70 9.40 6.75 -19.13
N GLY A 71 9.66 8.05 -18.93
CA GLY A 71 8.92 8.91 -18.01
C GLY A 71 8.22 10.10 -18.68
N THR A 72 7.29 10.71 -17.98
CA THR A 72 6.48 11.84 -18.49
C THR A 72 7.17 13.19 -18.38
N VAL A 73 8.09 13.38 -17.40
CA VAL A 73 8.78 14.66 -17.18
C VAL A 73 10.05 14.72 -18.03
N GLY A 74 10.04 15.54 -19.08
CA GLY A 74 11.14 15.62 -20.02
C GLY A 74 11.43 14.32 -20.79
N GLY A 75 10.45 13.41 -20.81
CA GLY A 75 10.60 12.08 -21.39
C GLY A 75 11.32 11.07 -20.48
N ASN A 76 11.82 11.46 -19.31
CA ASN A 76 12.76 10.65 -18.52
C ASN A 76 12.26 10.27 -17.14
N THR A 77 11.78 11.22 -16.36
CA THR A 77 11.35 11.01 -14.96
C THR A 77 9.84 11.23 -14.78
N GLY A 78 9.36 11.13 -13.53
CA GLY A 78 7.94 11.30 -13.21
C GLY A 78 7.14 10.02 -13.40
N ALA A 79 5.87 10.16 -13.79
CA ALA A 79 5.02 8.99 -14.00
C ALA A 79 5.59 8.14 -15.16
N PRO A 80 5.66 6.81 -15.00
CA PRO A 80 6.14 5.93 -16.06
C PRO A 80 5.17 5.92 -17.26
N THR A 81 5.70 5.91 -18.48
CA THR A 81 4.93 5.71 -19.71
C THR A 81 4.91 4.24 -20.15
N VAL A 82 5.83 3.44 -19.65
CA VAL A 82 6.04 2.03 -19.99
C VAL A 82 5.28 1.06 -19.08
N PHE A 83 4.67 1.58 -18.02
CA PHE A 83 3.91 0.81 -17.03
C PHE A 83 2.83 1.67 -16.36
N PHE A 84 2.02 1.09 -15.49
CA PHE A 84 1.03 1.82 -14.69
C PHE A 84 1.71 2.82 -13.75
N ALA A 85 1.10 3.98 -13.56
CA ALA A 85 1.61 5.03 -12.67
C ALA A 85 1.10 4.92 -11.23
N SER A 86 0.35 3.88 -10.89
CA SER A 86 -0.29 3.73 -9.58
C SER A 86 -0.37 2.29 -9.09
N SER A 87 -0.47 2.14 -7.78
CA SER A 87 -0.80 0.87 -7.12
C SER A 87 -2.06 1.08 -6.24
N PRO A 88 -3.05 0.16 -6.33
CA PRO A 88 -3.10 -0.99 -7.24
C PRO A 88 -3.10 -0.56 -8.72
N THR A 89 -2.63 -1.45 -9.59
CA THR A 89 -2.58 -1.19 -11.04
C THR A 89 -3.96 -1.21 -11.71
N GLN A 90 -4.98 -1.68 -11.00
CA GLN A 90 -6.38 -1.69 -11.42
C GLN A 90 -7.27 -1.15 -10.29
N GLY A 91 -8.35 -0.44 -10.66
CA GLY A 91 -9.28 0.15 -9.71
C GLY A 91 -9.26 1.67 -9.72
N SER A 92 -10.21 2.28 -8.99
CA SER A 92 -10.37 3.73 -8.92
C SER A 92 -9.64 4.39 -7.74
N VAL A 93 -9.21 3.59 -6.75
CA VAL A 93 -8.55 4.12 -5.54
C VAL A 93 -7.06 3.85 -5.63
N VAL A 94 -6.28 4.92 -5.57
CA VAL A 94 -4.81 4.89 -5.60
C VAL A 94 -4.28 4.99 -4.17
N TYR A 95 -3.44 4.04 -3.78
CA TYR A 95 -2.76 4.03 -2.48
C TYR A 95 -1.29 4.43 -2.59
N TYR A 96 -0.65 4.14 -3.72
CA TYR A 96 0.72 4.56 -4.02
C TYR A 96 0.82 5.09 -5.44
N GLN A 97 1.54 6.18 -5.63
CA GLN A 97 1.97 6.65 -6.94
C GLN A 97 3.35 6.09 -7.28
N LEU A 98 3.46 5.50 -8.47
CA LEU A 98 4.72 4.99 -9.00
C LEU A 98 5.38 6.07 -9.85
N THR A 99 6.67 6.29 -9.63
CA THR A 99 7.45 7.27 -10.38
C THR A 99 8.84 6.74 -10.68
N ILE A 100 9.39 7.20 -11.79
CA ILE A 100 10.82 7.14 -12.07
C ILE A 100 11.43 8.38 -11.40
N SER A 101 12.12 8.19 -10.27
CA SER A 101 12.68 9.29 -9.48
C SER A 101 13.99 9.80 -10.05
N ALA A 102 14.78 8.92 -10.66
CA ALA A 102 16.00 9.26 -11.38
C ALA A 102 16.24 8.26 -12.51
N VAL A 103 16.85 8.69 -13.60
CA VAL A 103 17.19 7.82 -14.73
C VAL A 103 18.41 8.37 -15.48
N THR A 104 19.24 7.44 -15.95
CA THR A 104 20.34 7.68 -16.88
C THR A 104 20.18 6.73 -18.10
N ALA A 105 21.12 6.76 -19.02
CA ALA A 105 21.10 5.78 -20.12
C ALA A 105 21.21 4.33 -19.63
N THR A 106 21.88 4.07 -18.48
CA THR A 106 22.25 2.72 -18.01
C THR A 106 21.77 2.40 -16.59
N SER A 107 21.03 3.31 -15.93
CA SER A 107 20.54 3.08 -14.57
C SER A 107 19.24 3.87 -14.31
N TYR A 108 18.46 3.41 -13.32
CA TYR A 108 17.27 4.12 -12.85
C TYR A 108 17.05 3.93 -11.35
N SER A 109 16.23 4.79 -10.80
CA SER A 109 15.64 4.65 -9.47
C SER A 109 14.14 4.83 -9.58
N LEU A 110 13.40 3.91 -8.99
CA LEU A 110 11.94 3.90 -8.94
C LEU A 110 11.47 4.24 -7.55
N ALA A 111 10.33 4.87 -7.43
CA ALA A 111 9.71 5.19 -6.15
C ALA A 111 8.21 4.88 -6.17
N ALA A 112 7.70 4.38 -5.03
CA ALA A 112 6.29 4.27 -4.75
C ALA A 112 5.96 5.18 -3.56
N THR A 113 5.30 6.29 -3.83
CA THR A 113 4.93 7.32 -2.86
C THR A 113 3.54 7.05 -2.33
N PRO A 114 3.34 6.86 -1.01
CA PRO A 114 2.04 6.63 -0.43
C PRO A 114 1.14 7.86 -0.57
N THR A 115 -0.14 7.66 -0.88
CA THR A 115 -1.12 8.73 -1.09
C THR A 115 -2.47 8.43 -0.44
N GLY A 116 -3.31 9.44 -0.28
CA GLY A 116 -4.66 9.29 0.21
C GLY A 116 -4.72 8.57 1.56
N LEU A 117 -5.46 7.47 1.63
CA LEU A 117 -5.61 6.66 2.85
C LEU A 117 -4.31 5.94 3.28
N GLN A 118 -3.28 5.95 2.46
CA GLN A 118 -1.97 5.36 2.74
C GLN A 118 -0.91 6.42 3.09
N ALA A 119 -1.24 7.71 3.01
CA ALA A 119 -0.28 8.81 3.20
C ALA A 119 0.47 8.76 4.54
N ASN A 120 -0.13 8.15 5.57
CA ASN A 120 0.48 7.98 6.90
C ASN A 120 1.14 6.60 7.08
N ASP A 121 1.52 5.93 6.00
CA ASP A 121 2.24 4.66 6.11
C ASP A 121 3.61 4.89 6.76
N LYS A 122 3.87 4.17 7.84
CA LYS A 122 5.13 4.28 8.61
C LYS A 122 6.38 3.96 7.79
N CYS A 123 6.25 3.25 6.67
CA CYS A 123 7.36 2.92 5.78
C CYS A 123 7.72 4.03 4.80
N GLY A 124 6.92 5.10 4.72
CA GLY A 124 7.17 6.18 3.79
C GLY A 124 7.21 5.74 2.32
N ILE A 125 8.12 6.31 1.58
CA ILE A 125 8.32 6.05 0.15
C ILE A 125 9.18 4.79 -0.02
N LEU A 126 8.67 3.81 -0.76
CA LEU A 126 9.45 2.63 -1.13
C LEU A 126 10.26 2.92 -2.38
N THR A 127 11.54 2.59 -2.38
CA THR A 127 12.43 2.80 -3.53
C THR A 127 13.09 1.51 -4.00
N LEU A 128 13.35 1.45 -5.31
CA LEU A 128 13.99 0.31 -5.97
C LEU A 128 14.91 0.82 -7.09
N THR A 129 16.15 0.38 -7.09
CA THR A 129 17.13 0.76 -8.12
C THR A 129 17.32 -0.33 -9.16
N SER A 130 17.89 0.02 -10.31
CA SER A 130 18.24 -0.90 -11.41
C SER A 130 19.18 -2.05 -11.02
N VAL A 131 19.87 -1.94 -9.89
CA VAL A 131 20.73 -3.01 -9.34
C VAL A 131 20.03 -3.79 -8.20
N GLY A 132 18.71 -3.62 -8.04
CA GLY A 132 17.90 -4.36 -7.07
C GLY A 132 18.03 -3.88 -5.63
N VAL A 133 18.66 -2.73 -5.37
CA VAL A 133 18.72 -2.14 -4.02
C VAL A 133 17.35 -1.60 -3.65
N LYS A 134 16.86 -2.06 -2.50
CA LYS A 134 15.58 -1.70 -1.89
C LYS A 134 15.84 -0.76 -0.72
N ASP A 135 15.11 0.34 -0.65
CA ASP A 135 15.24 1.30 0.42
C ASP A 135 13.90 1.97 0.76
N ILE A 136 13.88 2.76 1.82
CA ILE A 136 12.74 3.55 2.26
C ILE A 136 13.19 4.99 2.51
N VAL A 137 12.31 5.94 2.25
CA VAL A 137 12.56 7.38 2.44
C VAL A 137 11.35 7.99 3.17
N ASP A 138 11.58 8.96 4.04
CA ASP A 138 10.55 9.61 4.86
C ASP A 138 9.79 8.63 5.78
N GLU A 139 10.48 7.61 6.27
CA GLU A 139 9.95 6.62 7.19
C GLU A 139 9.79 7.17 8.61
N ALA A 140 8.90 6.54 9.39
CA ALA A 140 8.74 6.86 10.81
C ALA A 140 9.96 6.39 11.62
N ASN A 141 10.25 7.08 12.74
CA ASN A 141 11.36 6.75 13.62
C ASN A 141 11.36 5.28 14.05
N GLY A 142 12.52 4.63 13.90
CA GLY A 142 12.71 3.22 14.30
C GLY A 142 12.21 2.18 13.29
N VAL A 143 11.72 2.60 12.13
CA VAL A 143 11.35 1.72 11.03
C VAL A 143 12.59 1.42 10.19
N THR A 144 12.71 0.18 9.73
CA THR A 144 13.84 -0.27 8.91
C THR A 144 13.37 -0.83 7.59
N VAL A 145 14.25 -0.87 6.60
CA VAL A 145 13.98 -1.46 5.27
C VAL A 145 13.43 -2.89 5.42
N GLY A 146 14.03 -3.71 6.28
CA GLY A 146 13.60 -5.10 6.49
C GLY A 146 12.17 -5.27 7.03
N ASN A 147 11.60 -4.23 7.65
CA ASN A 147 10.22 -4.24 8.12
C ASN A 147 9.22 -3.82 7.03
N CYS A 148 9.72 -3.20 5.96
CA CYS A 148 8.92 -2.56 4.91
C CYS A 148 8.96 -3.29 3.57
N TRP A 149 10.10 -3.91 3.26
CA TRP A 149 10.34 -4.66 2.03
C TRP A 149 10.17 -6.18 2.17
#